data_88a5cac9affb869d00be8e5f57001924
#
_entry.id   88a5cac9affb869d00be8e5f57001924
#
_cell.length_a   1.000
_cell.length_b   1.000
_cell.length_c   1.000
_cell.angle_alpha   90.00
_cell.angle_beta   90.00
_cell.angle_gamma   90.00
#
_symmetry.space_group_name_H-M   'P 1'
#
loop_
_entity.id
_entity.type
_entity.pdbx_description
1 polymer ?
#
loop_
_entity_poly.entity_id
_entity_poly.type
_entity_poly.pdbx_seq_one_letter_code
_entity_poly.pdbx_strand_id
1 'polypeptide(L)'
;MLQIYKAYCTFQTKYIFIFYENLDNIHIFADITKPKSCISEHYCHRYSSFFVYMEVIDSKVTTKDGCEVLDCDYVQSLRDADKKRPNHLKIIAQLGGQEKMLNSSADIIIGGGCRGGSKSFTLLMEALKDIRNQNFRSVIMRHEINDLSDLVETSYKLYNPFGKYNKSKNDMTWNFDKGGYLEFSYHADSVEDFKKRFQGHQYSYIGVDEITHMDYTKFKYMVTCNRNAYSIRNRIIGTCNPDPDSWVAKFIDWWIGEDGFPIPERDGIVRYCFMDGDSTSGIYWGDTKEEVYQQCKETIDKYWRPEYEQYGTPQDLFIKSATFIEAKLSDNIQLMRSDPTYLANLANQSEEQRARDLDGNWKYRSVGDDMIKLQHMENFYHAPYQQGDNVRRVSCDVAFEGGDNMVLVLWVGWHIQDIYVCQFNSRMAVNAVKSKLNEWHVREENFTYDLNGLGQAFKGFFPKAVSFNNREAVADEFKGIYANLKSQAAYLFADKLINCEISINENLVDKKFNGTPLSLILNKERKAIRQSINEADKGFSIIKKIEMKSIVGHSPDFIEAMFMRMIFEIKKTKHVKPRFARIIRPSIHYRR
;
A
#
# COMPACT_ATOMS: atom_id res chain seq x y z
N MET A 1 49.73 13.33 -12.45
CA MET A 1 49.70 13.55 -13.92
C MET A 1 48.28 13.28 -14.36
N LEU A 2 47.52 14.35 -14.56
CA LEU A 2 46.10 14.28 -14.94
C LEU A 2 46.02 13.97 -16.45
N GLN A 3 45.44 12.83 -16.81
CA GLN A 3 44.96 12.62 -18.17
C GLN A 3 43.48 12.88 -18.21
N ILE A 4 43.09 13.99 -18.83
CA ILE A 4 41.70 14.34 -19.13
C ILE A 4 41.37 13.66 -20.46
N TYR A 5 40.55 12.61 -20.41
CA TYR A 5 39.95 12.06 -21.62
C TYR A 5 38.69 12.86 -21.95
N LYS A 6 38.72 13.57 -23.08
CA LYS A 6 37.53 14.13 -23.72
C LYS A 6 36.83 12.99 -24.48
N ALA A 7 35.73 12.49 -23.95
CA ALA A 7 34.83 11.65 -24.73
C ALA A 7 33.80 12.53 -25.43
N TYR A 8 33.71 12.43 -26.74
CA TYR A 8 32.65 13.00 -27.55
C TYR A 8 31.44 12.07 -27.47
N CYS A 9 30.36 12.54 -26.90
CA CYS A 9 29.07 11.81 -26.85
C CYS A 9 28.26 12.06 -28.10
N THR A 10 27.99 11.03 -28.88
CA THR A 10 26.85 10.93 -29.77
C THR A 10 25.83 9.99 -29.13
N PHE A 11 24.68 10.53 -28.79
CA PHE A 11 23.40 9.91 -28.40
C PHE A 11 23.36 8.52 -27.76
N GLN A 12 22.74 8.46 -26.58
CA GLN A 12 22.39 7.30 -25.73
C GLN A 12 23.54 6.73 -24.87
N THR A 13 23.92 7.47 -23.84
CA THR A 13 24.78 6.96 -22.77
C THR A 13 23.94 6.60 -21.55
N LYS A 14 23.97 5.34 -21.12
CA LYS A 14 23.42 4.89 -19.84
C LYS A 14 24.54 4.88 -18.80
N TYR A 15 24.26 5.36 -17.60
CA TYR A 15 25.24 5.54 -16.54
C TYR A 15 25.05 4.48 -15.46
N ILE A 16 26.18 3.95 -14.95
CA ILE A 16 26.25 3.11 -13.75
C ILE A 16 26.94 3.90 -12.66
N PHE A 17 26.32 3.98 -11.47
CA PHE A 17 26.95 4.56 -10.31
C PHE A 17 27.96 3.59 -9.71
N ILE A 18 29.23 3.98 -9.70
CA ILE A 18 30.30 3.25 -9.06
C ILE A 18 30.80 4.09 -7.89
N PHE A 19 30.69 3.56 -6.69
CA PHE A 19 31.25 4.19 -5.50
C PHE A 19 32.58 3.53 -5.17
N TYR A 20 33.63 4.32 -5.11
CA TYR A 20 34.94 3.87 -4.65
C TYR A 20 35.21 4.45 -3.27
N GLU A 21 35.60 3.61 -2.34
CA GLU A 21 36.11 4.04 -1.06
C GLU A 21 37.63 3.91 -1.04
N ASN A 22 38.33 5.02 -0.83
CA ASN A 22 39.62 5.04 -0.15
C ASN A 22 39.37 5.69 1.22
N LEU A 23 40.01 5.23 2.28
CA LEU A 23 39.73 5.62 3.68
C LEU A 23 39.54 7.13 3.92
N ASP A 24 39.94 7.99 2.97
CA ASP A 24 39.81 9.46 3.06
C ASP A 24 38.88 10.11 2.01
N ASN A 25 38.36 9.41 0.98
CA ASN A 25 37.57 10.04 -0.08
C ASN A 25 36.52 9.10 -0.69
N ILE A 26 35.24 9.45 -0.59
CA ILE A 26 34.12 8.87 -1.36
C ILE A 26 33.75 9.82 -2.51
N HIS A 27 33.52 9.30 -3.69
CA HIS A 27 33.11 10.07 -4.87
C HIS A 27 31.70 9.70 -5.31
N ILE A 28 30.79 10.68 -5.35
CA ILE A 28 29.38 10.54 -5.75
C ILE A 28 29.14 11.35 -7.01
N PHE A 29 28.44 10.78 -7.98
CA PHE A 29 28.15 11.40 -9.26
C PHE A 29 26.78 12.00 -9.39
N ALA A 30 26.68 13.14 -10.06
CA ALA A 30 25.47 13.77 -10.53
C ALA A 30 25.35 13.64 -12.05
N ASP A 31 24.11 13.51 -12.49
CA ASP A 31 23.68 13.41 -13.87
C ASP A 31 24.25 14.55 -14.77
N ILE A 32 24.91 14.20 -15.87
CA ILE A 32 25.38 15.13 -16.90
C ILE A 32 24.53 14.99 -18.17
N THR A 33 23.23 14.89 -18.05
CA THR A 33 22.31 14.98 -19.21
C THR A 33 21.93 16.41 -19.58
N LYS A 34 22.41 17.43 -18.83
CA LYS A 34 22.18 18.85 -19.17
C LYS A 34 23.31 19.40 -20.05
N PRO A 35 22.98 20.15 -21.11
CA PRO A 35 23.97 20.80 -21.96
C PRO A 35 24.84 21.77 -21.15
N LYS A 36 26.10 21.89 -21.52
CA LYS A 36 27.15 22.67 -20.85
C LYS A 36 26.82 24.13 -20.50
N SER A 37 25.72 24.68 -21.00
CA SER A 37 25.30 26.05 -20.75
C SER A 37 24.63 26.31 -19.38
N CYS A 38 24.36 25.26 -18.59
CA CYS A 38 23.67 25.36 -17.30
C CYS A 38 24.54 25.06 -16.08
N ILE A 39 25.81 24.78 -16.25
CA ILE A 39 26.73 24.60 -15.12
C ILE A 39 27.38 25.94 -14.83
N SER A 40 26.83 26.70 -13.88
CA SER A 40 27.45 27.93 -13.42
C SER A 40 28.78 27.58 -12.72
N GLU A 41 29.82 28.38 -12.95
CA GLU A 41 31.15 28.25 -12.34
C GLU A 41 31.10 28.18 -10.79
N HIS A 42 30.00 28.66 -10.19
CA HIS A 42 29.76 28.58 -8.74
C HIS A 42 29.55 27.14 -8.22
N TYR A 43 29.09 26.20 -9.07
CA TYR A 43 28.93 24.79 -8.67
C TYR A 43 30.27 24.05 -8.65
N CYS A 44 31.18 24.38 -9.55
CA CYS A 44 32.51 23.76 -9.60
C CYS A 44 33.38 24.15 -8.40
N HIS A 45 33.28 25.36 -7.86
CA HIS A 45 34.14 25.82 -6.75
C HIS A 45 33.80 25.24 -5.38
N ARG A 46 32.54 24.82 -5.17
CA ARG A 46 32.12 24.18 -3.90
C ARG A 46 32.47 22.69 -3.81
N TYR A 47 32.79 22.04 -4.92
CA TYR A 47 33.06 20.61 -5.01
C TYR A 47 34.45 20.29 -5.53
N SER A 48 35.40 21.19 -5.37
CA SER A 48 36.78 21.02 -5.88
C SER A 48 37.57 19.87 -5.25
N SER A 49 37.02 19.12 -4.32
CA SER A 49 37.60 17.91 -3.73
C SER A 49 36.97 16.60 -4.23
N PHE A 50 36.05 16.63 -5.19
CA PHE A 50 35.39 15.45 -5.70
C PHE A 50 35.90 15.09 -7.10
N PHE A 51 36.74 14.06 -7.20
CA PHE A 51 37.03 13.43 -8.48
C PHE A 51 36.00 12.35 -8.76
N VAL A 52 35.47 12.45 -9.97
CA VAL A 52 34.43 11.60 -10.46
C VAL A 52 35.02 10.72 -11.56
N TYR A 53 35.07 9.41 -11.34
CA TYR A 53 35.31 8.47 -12.40
C TYR A 53 33.97 7.93 -12.89
N MET A 54 33.67 8.22 -14.14
CA MET A 54 32.55 7.66 -14.86
C MET A 54 33.08 6.67 -15.88
N GLU A 55 32.83 5.41 -15.68
CA GLU A 55 33.05 4.40 -16.69
C GLU A 55 31.74 4.14 -17.42
N VAL A 56 31.68 4.46 -18.69
CA VAL A 56 30.52 4.15 -19.53
C VAL A 56 30.61 2.66 -19.84
N ILE A 57 29.67 1.91 -19.33
CA ILE A 57 29.56 0.49 -19.64
C ILE A 57 28.61 0.34 -20.83
N ASP A 58 29.17 0.31 -22.00
CA ASP A 58 28.45 0.04 -23.26
C ASP A 58 28.42 -1.47 -23.57
N SER A 59 28.35 -2.30 -22.53
CA SER A 59 28.37 -3.75 -22.67
C SER A 59 26.98 -4.33 -22.44
N LYS A 60 26.04 -4.01 -23.32
CA LYS A 60 24.79 -4.69 -23.43
C LYS A 60 24.91 -5.87 -24.37
N VAL A 61 24.52 -7.03 -23.89
CA VAL A 61 24.30 -8.22 -24.71
C VAL A 61 22.83 -8.36 -24.99
N THR A 62 22.46 -8.40 -26.26
CA THR A 62 21.09 -8.72 -26.65
C THR A 62 20.91 -10.23 -26.60
N THR A 63 19.99 -10.70 -25.78
CA THR A 63 19.62 -12.12 -25.72
C THR A 63 18.92 -12.55 -27.01
N LYS A 64 18.83 -13.88 -27.24
CA LYS A 64 18.10 -14.43 -28.39
C LYS A 64 16.65 -13.98 -28.50
N ASP A 65 16.06 -13.54 -27.38
CA ASP A 65 14.69 -13.05 -27.28
C ASP A 65 14.58 -11.52 -27.41
N GLY A 66 15.67 -10.87 -27.82
CA GLY A 66 15.70 -9.42 -28.07
C GLY A 66 15.80 -8.55 -26.81
N CYS A 67 15.96 -9.14 -25.63
CA CYS A 67 16.16 -8.40 -24.39
C CYS A 67 17.61 -7.92 -24.25
N GLU A 68 17.80 -6.64 -23.91
CA GLU A 68 19.10 -6.11 -23.54
C GLU A 68 19.41 -6.45 -22.07
N VAL A 69 20.48 -7.20 -21.83
CA VAL A 69 20.97 -7.55 -20.50
C VAL A 69 22.39 -7.07 -20.31
N LEU A 70 22.79 -6.82 -19.07
CA LEU A 70 24.18 -6.53 -18.74
C LEU A 70 25.08 -7.69 -19.12
N ASP A 71 26.23 -7.36 -19.71
CA ASP A 71 27.30 -8.33 -19.91
C ASP A 71 27.80 -8.84 -18.56
N CYS A 72 27.44 -10.10 -18.28
CA CYS A 72 27.78 -10.76 -17.03
C CYS A 72 29.29 -10.98 -16.87
N ASP A 73 30.01 -11.10 -17.97
CA ASP A 73 31.46 -11.28 -17.95
C ASP A 73 32.14 -9.97 -17.58
N TYR A 74 31.59 -8.85 -18.02
CA TYR A 74 32.05 -7.54 -17.60
C TYR A 74 31.83 -7.29 -16.11
N VAL A 75 30.64 -7.56 -15.59
CA VAL A 75 30.37 -7.46 -14.13
C VAL A 75 31.30 -8.39 -13.34
N GLN A 76 31.58 -9.58 -13.86
CA GLN A 76 32.50 -10.49 -13.22
C GLN A 76 33.96 -9.97 -13.30
N SER A 77 34.36 -9.36 -14.42
CA SER A 77 35.68 -8.73 -14.55
C SER A 77 35.89 -7.58 -13.56
N LEU A 78 34.84 -6.78 -13.31
CA LEU A 78 34.86 -5.75 -12.27
C LEU A 78 35.05 -6.34 -10.87
N ARG A 79 34.34 -7.43 -10.55
CA ARG A 79 34.52 -8.16 -9.28
C ARG A 79 35.91 -8.73 -9.10
N ASP A 80 36.49 -9.28 -10.16
CA ASP A 80 37.83 -9.85 -10.12
C ASP A 80 38.93 -8.76 -10.04
N ALA A 81 38.67 -7.60 -10.62
CA ALA A 81 39.53 -6.42 -10.43
C ALA A 81 39.47 -5.91 -8.98
N ASP A 82 38.30 -5.95 -8.33
CA ASP A 82 38.13 -5.55 -6.92
C ASP A 82 38.76 -6.53 -5.94
N LYS A 83 38.81 -7.83 -6.24
CA LYS A 83 39.57 -8.81 -5.42
C LYS A 83 41.06 -8.46 -5.29
N LYS A 84 41.61 -7.76 -6.28
CA LYS A 84 43.01 -7.27 -6.26
C LYS A 84 43.19 -5.98 -5.45
N ARG A 85 42.09 -5.38 -4.96
CA ARG A 85 42.06 -4.14 -4.15
C ARG A 85 41.19 -4.35 -2.90
N PRO A 86 41.66 -5.08 -1.87
CA PRO A 86 40.85 -5.58 -0.77
C PRO A 86 40.20 -4.49 0.13
N ASN A 87 40.58 -3.22 -0.03
CA ASN A 87 40.09 -2.11 0.82
C ASN A 87 39.07 -1.20 0.12
N HIS A 88 38.46 -1.64 -1.00
CA HIS A 88 37.45 -0.84 -1.69
C HIS A 88 36.08 -1.48 -1.64
N LEU A 89 35.11 -0.76 -1.06
CA LEU A 89 33.69 -1.11 -1.15
C LEU A 89 33.11 -0.54 -2.45
N LYS A 90 32.50 -1.39 -3.26
CA LYS A 90 31.83 -1.01 -4.48
C LYS A 90 30.36 -1.33 -4.40
N ILE A 91 29.51 -0.32 -4.56
CA ILE A 91 28.05 -0.44 -4.56
C ILE A 91 27.58 -0.03 -5.95
N ILE A 92 26.93 -0.96 -6.67
CA ILE A 92 26.50 -0.74 -8.05
C ILE A 92 24.98 -0.99 -8.11
N ALA A 93 24.25 -0.04 -8.69
CA ALA A 93 22.83 -0.23 -9.01
C ALA A 93 22.68 -1.31 -10.10
N GLN A 94 21.69 -2.17 -9.95
CA GLN A 94 21.29 -3.07 -11.01
C GLN A 94 20.53 -2.28 -12.09
N LEU A 95 20.76 -2.62 -13.36
CA LEU A 95 20.05 -1.98 -14.47
C LEU A 95 18.55 -2.23 -14.39
N GLY A 96 17.78 -1.34 -14.97
CA GLY A 96 16.32 -1.40 -14.93
C GLY A 96 15.72 -0.58 -13.79
N GLY A 97 14.77 -1.14 -13.06
CA GLY A 97 14.00 -0.41 -12.04
C GLY A 97 14.85 0.26 -10.97
N GLN A 98 15.88 -0.40 -10.47
CA GLN A 98 16.76 0.17 -9.43
C GLN A 98 17.54 1.38 -9.91
N GLU A 99 18.19 1.27 -11.08
CA GLU A 99 18.92 2.38 -11.68
C GLU A 99 18.01 3.56 -11.99
N LYS A 100 16.85 3.29 -12.60
CA LYS A 100 15.87 4.34 -12.93
C LYS A 100 15.39 5.09 -11.68
N MET A 101 15.08 4.38 -10.58
CA MET A 101 14.67 5.02 -9.33
C MET A 101 15.76 5.92 -8.76
N LEU A 102 17.00 5.45 -8.74
CA LEU A 102 18.13 6.23 -8.23
C LEU A 102 18.45 7.45 -9.10
N ASN A 103 18.20 7.38 -10.40
CA ASN A 103 18.49 8.47 -11.35
C ASN A 103 17.31 9.43 -11.57
N SER A 104 16.15 9.13 -11.02
CA SER A 104 14.97 9.97 -11.23
C SER A 104 15.11 11.36 -10.61
N SER A 105 14.66 12.37 -11.36
CA SER A 105 14.60 13.76 -10.90
C SER A 105 13.26 14.13 -10.22
N ALA A 106 12.30 13.21 -10.15
CA ALA A 106 10.99 13.46 -9.54
C ALA A 106 11.10 13.65 -8.02
N ASP A 107 10.21 14.49 -7.45
CA ASP A 107 10.10 14.69 -6.01
C ASP A 107 9.49 13.47 -5.31
N ILE A 108 8.54 12.80 -6.00
CA ILE A 108 7.86 11.60 -5.54
C ILE A 108 8.10 10.48 -6.55
N ILE A 109 8.69 9.39 -6.09
CA ILE A 109 9.00 8.23 -6.92
C ILE A 109 8.26 7.02 -6.34
N ILE A 110 7.45 6.37 -7.15
CA ILE A 110 6.82 5.10 -6.80
C ILE A 110 7.52 3.99 -7.58
N GLY A 111 8.28 3.17 -6.87
CA GLY A 111 8.92 1.97 -7.41
C GLY A 111 8.02 0.76 -7.18
N GLY A 112 7.28 0.33 -8.18
CA GLY A 112 6.31 -0.76 -8.06
C GLY A 112 6.55 -1.89 -9.04
N GLY A 113 6.07 -3.09 -8.70
CA GLY A 113 6.17 -4.26 -9.57
C GLY A 113 6.46 -5.54 -8.82
N CYS A 114 7.07 -6.51 -9.48
CA CYS A 114 7.26 -7.88 -9.00
C CYS A 114 7.97 -7.97 -7.65
N ARG A 115 7.68 -9.01 -6.90
CA ARG A 115 8.44 -9.36 -5.70
C ARG A 115 9.87 -9.77 -6.09
N GLY A 116 10.85 -9.38 -5.27
CA GLY A 116 12.25 -9.68 -5.57
C GLY A 116 12.95 -8.69 -6.53
N GLY A 117 12.28 -7.62 -6.99
CA GLY A 117 12.82 -6.60 -7.89
C GLY A 117 13.79 -5.60 -7.24
N SER A 118 14.49 -5.94 -6.16
CA SER A 118 15.48 -5.11 -5.44
C SER A 118 14.98 -3.77 -4.89
N LYS A 119 13.65 -3.58 -4.79
CA LYS A 119 13.03 -2.29 -4.42
C LYS A 119 13.45 -1.78 -3.05
N SER A 120 13.37 -2.62 -2.02
CA SER A 120 13.72 -2.24 -0.63
C SER A 120 15.21 -1.90 -0.48
N PHE A 121 16.08 -2.60 -1.22
CA PHE A 121 17.51 -2.30 -1.27
C PHE A 121 17.77 -0.93 -1.90
N THR A 122 16.97 -0.52 -2.88
CA THR A 122 17.06 0.81 -3.52
C THR A 122 16.82 1.94 -2.52
N LEU A 123 15.89 1.75 -1.56
CA LEU A 123 15.66 2.75 -0.51
C LEU A 123 16.92 2.99 0.33
N LEU A 124 17.64 1.93 0.66
CA LEU A 124 18.90 2.04 1.40
C LEU A 124 20.01 2.70 0.54
N MET A 125 20.10 2.35 -0.74
CA MET A 125 21.08 2.97 -1.64
C MET A 125 20.84 4.46 -1.83
N GLU A 126 19.58 4.89 -1.88
CA GLU A 126 19.24 6.31 -2.07
C GLU A 126 19.80 7.20 -0.95
N ALA A 127 19.78 6.73 0.29
CA ALA A 127 20.34 7.47 1.41
C ALA A 127 21.84 7.72 1.27
N LEU A 128 22.59 6.80 0.64
CA LEU A 128 24.04 6.93 0.46
C LEU A 128 24.47 8.21 -0.27
N LYS A 129 23.58 8.80 -1.07
CA LYS A 129 23.88 10.03 -1.81
C LYS A 129 24.24 11.22 -0.93
N ASP A 130 23.65 11.29 0.27
CA ASP A 130 23.74 12.47 1.14
C ASP A 130 24.29 12.18 2.53
N ILE A 131 24.71 10.95 2.86
CA ILE A 131 25.21 10.57 4.19
C ILE A 131 26.43 11.37 4.67
N ARG A 132 27.13 12.01 3.76
CA ARG A 132 28.28 12.90 4.07
C ARG A 132 27.89 14.32 4.40
N ASN A 133 26.65 14.70 4.16
CA ASN A 133 26.15 16.01 4.54
C ASN A 133 25.71 15.97 6.02
N GLN A 134 26.34 16.78 6.84
CA GLN A 134 26.05 16.84 8.29
C GLN A 134 24.60 17.20 8.61
N ASN A 135 23.90 17.84 7.68
CA ASN A 135 22.51 18.26 7.84
C ASN A 135 21.53 17.27 7.21
N PHE A 136 22.01 16.15 6.64
CA PHE A 136 21.16 15.13 6.08
C PHE A 136 20.31 14.46 7.16
N ARG A 137 18.98 14.46 6.95
CA ARG A 137 18.01 13.82 7.82
C ARG A 137 17.11 12.97 6.97
N SER A 138 17.02 11.69 7.29
CA SER A 138 16.22 10.76 6.51
C SER A 138 15.49 9.76 7.37
N VAL A 139 14.39 9.22 6.84
CA VAL A 139 13.62 8.16 7.47
C VAL A 139 13.23 7.12 6.44
N ILE A 140 13.34 5.83 6.81
CA ILE A 140 12.78 4.72 6.04
C ILE A 140 11.74 4.03 6.92
N MET A 141 10.54 3.81 6.34
CA MET A 141 9.39 3.28 7.09
C MET A 141 8.87 1.99 6.46
N ARG A 142 8.34 1.13 7.32
CA ARG A 142 7.46 -0.01 6.98
C ARG A 142 6.17 0.03 7.78
N HIS A 143 5.26 -0.91 7.53
CA HIS A 143 3.98 -0.95 8.23
C HIS A 143 4.18 -1.14 9.73
N GLU A 144 4.87 -2.19 10.14
CA GLU A 144 5.13 -2.51 11.55
C GLU A 144 6.63 -2.46 11.88
N ILE A 145 6.95 -2.25 13.15
CA ILE A 145 8.34 -2.17 13.62
C ILE A 145 9.09 -3.50 13.42
N ASN A 146 8.39 -4.63 13.55
CA ASN A 146 8.98 -5.96 13.37
C ASN A 146 9.36 -6.25 11.92
N ASP A 147 8.68 -5.62 10.97
CA ASP A 147 8.93 -5.78 9.52
C ASP A 147 10.25 -5.12 9.10
N LEU A 148 10.80 -4.24 9.92
CA LEU A 148 12.05 -3.52 9.64
C LEU A 148 13.31 -4.38 9.82
N SER A 149 13.21 -5.57 10.43
CA SER A 149 14.37 -6.40 10.78
C SER A 149 15.31 -6.65 9.60
N ASP A 150 14.77 -7.06 8.45
CA ASP A 150 15.55 -7.37 7.25
C ASP A 150 16.20 -6.14 6.63
N LEU A 151 15.47 -4.99 6.64
CA LEU A 151 16.01 -3.71 6.18
C LEU A 151 17.16 -3.25 7.06
N VAL A 152 17.00 -3.35 8.37
CA VAL A 152 18.05 -3.01 9.34
C VAL A 152 19.26 -3.92 9.16
N GLU A 153 19.07 -5.24 9.04
CA GLU A 153 20.17 -6.18 8.80
C GLU A 153 20.90 -5.86 7.49
N THR A 154 20.15 -5.60 6.43
CA THR A 154 20.73 -5.24 5.13
C THR A 154 21.49 -3.92 5.20
N SER A 155 21.01 -2.95 5.97
CA SER A 155 21.65 -1.65 6.14
C SER A 155 23.06 -1.75 6.74
N TYR A 156 23.32 -2.75 7.60
CA TYR A 156 24.68 -2.97 8.12
C TYR A 156 25.68 -3.27 7.00
N LYS A 157 25.28 -3.99 5.95
CA LYS A 157 26.15 -4.29 4.81
C LYS A 157 26.55 -3.04 4.02
N LEU A 158 25.67 -2.01 4.06
CA LEU A 158 25.88 -0.76 3.33
C LEU A 158 26.50 0.34 4.17
N TYR A 159 26.10 0.49 5.44
CA TYR A 159 26.38 1.70 6.22
C TYR A 159 27.47 1.54 7.27
N ASN A 160 27.85 0.30 7.64
CA ASN A 160 28.93 0.07 8.60
C ASN A 160 30.23 0.87 8.36
N PRO A 161 30.66 1.09 7.09
CA PRO A 161 31.85 1.90 6.84
C PRO A 161 31.67 3.41 7.11
N PHE A 162 30.44 3.87 7.29
CA PHE A 162 30.09 5.30 7.27
C PHE A 162 29.49 5.82 8.58
N GLY A 163 29.19 4.95 9.53
CA GLY A 163 28.53 5.36 10.75
C GLY A 163 28.27 4.24 11.73
N LYS A 164 27.51 4.55 12.77
CA LYS A 164 27.13 3.63 13.84
C LYS A 164 25.62 3.55 13.97
N TYR A 165 25.11 2.34 14.12
CA TYR A 165 23.69 2.08 14.36
C TYR A 165 23.38 2.06 15.86
N ASN A 166 22.38 2.83 16.28
CA ASN A 166 21.80 2.74 17.62
C ASN A 166 20.76 1.62 17.67
N LYS A 167 21.03 0.59 18.48
CA LYS A 167 20.17 -0.61 18.59
C LYS A 167 18.99 -0.44 19.55
N SER A 168 18.80 0.72 20.14
CA SER A 168 17.64 0.97 21.01
C SER A 168 16.35 0.82 20.20
N LYS A 169 15.38 0.05 20.72
CA LYS A 169 14.07 -0.09 20.08
C LYS A 169 13.32 1.24 19.93
N ASN A 170 13.67 2.22 20.74
CA ASN A 170 13.07 3.56 20.72
C ASN A 170 13.81 4.53 19.80
N ASP A 171 14.98 4.12 19.27
CA ASP A 171 15.85 4.97 18.45
C ASP A 171 16.63 4.09 17.47
N MET A 172 15.92 3.61 16.46
CA MET A 172 16.46 2.74 15.39
C MET A 172 17.18 3.59 14.35
N THR A 173 18.32 4.19 14.71
CA THR A 173 18.94 5.25 13.92
C THR A 173 20.39 4.93 13.57
N TRP A 174 20.74 5.09 12.30
CA TRP A 174 22.12 5.24 11.83
C TRP A 174 22.59 6.67 12.03
N ASN A 175 23.65 6.86 12.81
CA ASN A 175 24.36 8.12 12.94
C ASN A 175 25.62 8.05 12.09
N PHE A 176 25.70 8.86 11.05
CA PHE A 176 26.83 8.88 10.13
C PHE A 176 27.97 9.75 10.66
N ASP A 177 29.21 9.37 10.33
CA ASP A 177 30.43 10.01 10.86
C ASP A 177 30.53 11.50 10.56
N LYS A 178 29.86 11.98 9.51
CA LYS A 178 29.81 13.41 9.14
C LYS A 178 28.63 14.16 9.76
N GLY A 179 27.80 13.50 10.58
CA GLY A 179 26.72 14.10 11.33
C GLY A 179 25.31 13.96 10.73
N GLY A 180 25.18 13.40 9.53
CA GLY A 180 23.86 13.02 9.01
C GLY A 180 23.26 11.82 9.74
N TYR A 181 21.96 11.58 9.64
CA TYR A 181 21.33 10.38 10.20
C TYR A 181 20.24 9.79 9.30
N LEU A 182 20.00 8.48 9.46
CA LEU A 182 18.87 7.76 8.91
C LEU A 182 18.15 7.02 10.03
N GLU A 183 16.88 7.32 10.20
CA GLU A 183 15.96 6.69 11.15
C GLU A 183 15.16 5.59 10.45
N PHE A 184 14.96 4.44 11.14
CA PHE A 184 13.96 3.45 10.75
C PHE A 184 12.71 3.64 11.61
N SER A 185 11.54 3.68 10.98
CA SER A 185 10.27 3.95 11.64
C SER A 185 9.13 3.13 11.04
N TYR A 186 7.92 3.26 11.55
CA TYR A 186 6.75 2.49 11.14
C TYR A 186 5.50 3.38 11.01
N HIS A 187 4.43 2.84 10.44
CA HIS A 187 3.20 3.61 10.18
C HIS A 187 1.89 2.87 10.53
N ALA A 188 1.96 1.78 11.35
CA ALA A 188 0.78 1.02 11.76
C ALA A 188 -0.17 1.79 12.69
N ASP A 189 0.30 2.85 13.36
CA ASP A 189 -0.50 3.64 14.32
C ASP A 189 -1.76 4.24 13.71
N SER A 190 -2.62 4.77 14.59
CA SER A 190 -3.69 5.68 14.16
C SER A 190 -3.12 6.90 13.41
N VAL A 191 -3.92 7.54 12.55
CA VAL A 191 -3.50 8.76 11.85
C VAL A 191 -3.09 9.86 12.83
N GLU A 192 -3.77 9.96 13.97
CA GLU A 192 -3.45 10.98 15.00
C GLU A 192 -2.12 10.72 15.69
N ASP A 193 -1.85 9.48 16.11
CA ASP A 193 -0.61 9.12 16.79
C ASP A 193 0.58 9.17 15.82
N PHE A 194 0.36 8.77 14.56
CA PHE A 194 1.33 8.96 13.50
C PHE A 194 1.69 10.44 13.31
N LYS A 195 0.69 11.32 13.21
CA LYS A 195 0.93 12.77 13.10
C LYS A 195 1.66 13.31 14.31
N LYS A 196 1.31 12.89 15.55
CA LYS A 196 1.99 13.31 16.77
C LYS A 196 3.46 12.89 16.78
N ARG A 197 3.78 11.66 16.33
CA ARG A 197 5.16 11.15 16.28
C ARG A 197 6.05 11.96 15.35
N PHE A 198 5.54 12.31 14.17
CA PHE A 198 6.32 13.04 13.16
C PHE A 198 6.16 14.56 13.21
N GLN A 199 5.38 15.07 14.16
CA GLN A 199 5.18 16.51 14.33
C GLN A 199 6.51 17.19 14.65
N GLY A 200 6.87 18.20 13.84
CA GLY A 200 8.12 18.95 13.99
C GLY A 200 9.34 18.31 13.32
N HIS A 201 9.25 17.05 12.88
CA HIS A 201 10.34 16.42 12.14
C HIS A 201 10.50 16.99 10.73
N GLN A 202 11.73 16.99 10.24
CA GLN A 202 12.09 17.47 8.91
C GLN A 202 13.07 16.48 8.27
N TYR A 203 12.72 15.97 7.10
CA TYR A 203 13.51 14.98 6.38
C TYR A 203 13.77 15.45 4.95
N SER A 204 15.04 15.38 4.53
CA SER A 204 15.42 15.58 3.12
C SER A 204 15.04 14.37 2.27
N TYR A 205 15.12 13.17 2.87
CA TYR A 205 14.75 11.93 2.21
C TYR A 205 13.78 11.12 3.07
N ILE A 206 12.72 10.64 2.44
CA ILE A 206 11.73 9.75 3.04
C ILE A 206 11.60 8.52 2.15
N GLY A 207 11.93 7.34 2.69
CA GLY A 207 11.68 6.05 2.08
C GLY A 207 10.47 5.38 2.71
N VAL A 208 9.55 4.85 1.92
CA VAL A 208 8.41 4.06 2.43
C VAL A 208 8.40 2.73 1.72
N ASP A 209 8.79 1.68 2.43
CA ASP A 209 8.72 0.33 1.89
C ASP A 209 7.31 -0.24 2.08
N GLU A 210 6.80 -0.93 1.06
CA GLU A 210 5.43 -1.42 1.01
C GLU A 210 4.38 -0.29 1.17
N ILE A 211 4.56 0.82 0.44
CA ILE A 211 3.74 2.04 0.55
C ILE A 211 2.24 1.80 0.33
N THR A 212 1.85 0.72 -0.33
CA THR A 212 0.44 0.30 -0.49
C THR A 212 -0.25 0.00 0.85
N HIS A 213 0.52 -0.28 1.91
CA HIS A 213 0.00 -0.49 3.26
C HIS A 213 -0.14 0.81 4.07
N MET A 214 0.38 1.93 3.57
CA MET A 214 0.25 3.24 4.21
C MET A 214 -1.03 3.92 3.76
N ASP A 215 -1.77 4.54 4.69
CA ASP A 215 -2.92 5.37 4.34
C ASP A 215 -2.49 6.63 3.57
N TYR A 216 -3.29 7.06 2.59
CA TYR A 216 -3.01 8.27 1.82
C TYR A 216 -2.86 9.52 2.71
N THR A 217 -3.67 9.65 3.77
CA THR A 217 -3.59 10.77 4.72
C THR A 217 -2.24 10.81 5.45
N LYS A 218 -1.66 9.65 5.80
CA LYS A 218 -0.32 9.57 6.39
C LYS A 218 0.76 9.93 5.37
N PHE A 219 0.64 9.41 4.16
CA PHE A 219 1.55 9.78 3.06
C PHE A 219 1.56 11.29 2.83
N LYS A 220 0.39 11.90 2.70
CA LYS A 220 0.26 13.35 2.52
C LYS A 220 0.87 14.13 3.68
N TYR A 221 0.71 13.65 4.91
CA TYR A 221 1.38 14.25 6.08
C TYR A 221 2.90 14.17 5.95
N MET A 222 3.45 13.04 5.50
CA MET A 222 4.90 12.90 5.29
C MET A 222 5.42 13.83 4.19
N VAL A 223 4.62 14.14 3.17
CA VAL A 223 4.98 15.18 2.18
C VAL A 223 5.23 16.53 2.87
N THR A 224 4.50 16.88 3.93
CA THR A 224 4.74 18.11 4.70
C THR A 224 6.01 18.05 5.56
N CYS A 225 6.43 16.85 5.96
CA CYS A 225 7.68 16.62 6.71
C CYS A 225 8.91 16.58 5.78
N ASN A 226 8.71 16.43 4.46
CA ASN A 226 9.78 16.38 3.46
C ASN A 226 10.28 17.79 3.12
N ARG A 227 11.09 18.33 4.02
CA ARG A 227 11.64 19.69 3.93
C ARG A 227 12.98 19.78 4.64
N ASN A 228 13.82 20.74 4.26
CA ASN A 228 15.05 21.10 4.96
C ASN A 228 15.46 22.55 4.66
N ALA A 229 16.33 23.12 5.49
CA ALA A 229 16.87 24.49 5.35
C ALA A 229 18.29 24.52 4.71
N TYR A 230 18.79 23.39 4.21
CA TYR A 230 20.21 23.21 3.86
C TYR A 230 20.44 22.95 2.38
N SER A 231 19.46 23.23 1.54
CA SER A 231 19.51 23.00 0.07
C SER A 231 19.84 21.55 -0.32
N ILE A 232 19.53 20.58 0.54
CA ILE A 232 19.54 19.18 0.19
C ILE A 232 18.27 18.90 -0.59
N ARG A 233 18.34 18.16 -1.67
CA ARG A 233 17.17 17.82 -2.47
C ARG A 233 16.16 17.04 -1.62
N ASN A 234 14.95 17.57 -1.52
CA ASN A 234 13.82 16.88 -0.89
C ASN A 234 13.25 15.83 -1.83
N ARG A 235 13.05 14.60 -1.36
CA ARG A 235 12.51 13.50 -2.16
C ARG A 235 11.83 12.44 -1.33
N ILE A 236 10.83 11.80 -1.92
CA ILE A 236 10.11 10.67 -1.32
C ILE A 236 10.16 9.50 -2.31
N ILE A 237 10.56 8.32 -1.83
CA ILE A 237 10.52 7.10 -2.61
C ILE A 237 9.63 6.09 -1.89
N GLY A 238 8.55 5.69 -2.53
CA GLY A 238 7.70 4.60 -2.09
C GLY A 238 7.95 3.34 -2.91
N THR A 239 8.11 2.19 -2.25
CA THR A 239 8.25 0.90 -2.94
C THR A 239 7.10 -0.01 -2.58
N CYS A 240 6.64 -0.84 -3.53
CA CYS A 240 5.54 -1.76 -3.28
C CYS A 240 5.43 -2.87 -4.32
N ASN A 241 4.65 -3.89 -3.97
CA ASN A 241 4.06 -4.81 -4.93
C ASN A 241 2.68 -4.29 -5.35
N PRO A 242 2.14 -4.71 -6.51
CA PRO A 242 0.83 -4.29 -6.97
C PRO A 242 -0.27 -4.60 -5.95
N ASP A 243 -1.11 -3.61 -5.68
CA ASP A 243 -2.37 -3.76 -4.95
C ASP A 243 -3.44 -2.90 -5.63
N PRO A 244 -4.37 -3.52 -6.39
CA PRO A 244 -5.37 -2.80 -7.18
C PRO A 244 -6.35 -1.98 -6.35
N ASP A 245 -6.43 -2.25 -5.05
CA ASP A 245 -7.35 -1.56 -4.13
C ASP A 245 -6.66 -0.47 -3.29
N SER A 246 -5.35 -0.30 -3.45
CA SER A 246 -4.60 0.74 -2.76
C SER A 246 -4.80 2.12 -3.40
N TRP A 247 -4.59 3.18 -2.61
CA TRP A 247 -4.53 4.54 -3.17
C TRP A 247 -3.39 4.70 -4.18
N VAL A 248 -2.34 3.90 -4.05
CA VAL A 248 -1.18 3.91 -4.96
C VAL A 248 -1.60 3.52 -6.36
N ALA A 249 -2.46 2.51 -6.53
CA ALA A 249 -2.97 2.11 -7.85
C ALA A 249 -3.69 3.27 -8.56
N LYS A 250 -4.46 4.08 -7.82
CA LYS A 250 -5.11 5.30 -8.35
C LYS A 250 -4.08 6.40 -8.66
N PHE A 251 -3.05 6.54 -7.82
CA PHE A 251 -2.00 7.54 -7.99
C PHE A 251 -1.17 7.31 -9.25
N ILE A 252 -0.89 6.05 -9.59
CA ILE A 252 -0.06 5.67 -10.74
C ILE A 252 -0.86 5.27 -11.98
N ASP A 253 -2.19 5.39 -11.98
CA ASP A 253 -3.07 4.84 -13.02
C ASP A 253 -2.68 5.26 -14.45
N TRP A 254 -2.18 6.49 -14.62
CA TRP A 254 -1.71 6.96 -15.93
C TRP A 254 -0.55 6.13 -16.50
N TRP A 255 0.31 5.57 -15.65
CA TRP A 255 1.44 4.72 -16.08
C TRP A 255 1.03 3.27 -16.35
N ILE A 256 -0.19 2.88 -15.98
CA ILE A 256 -0.68 1.51 -16.05
C ILE A 256 -1.70 1.37 -17.18
N GLY A 257 -1.50 0.37 -18.04
CA GLY A 257 -2.42 0.03 -19.12
C GLY A 257 -3.74 -0.56 -18.64
N GLU A 258 -4.71 -0.69 -19.54
CA GLU A 258 -5.99 -1.33 -19.23
C GLU A 258 -5.84 -2.80 -18.85
N ASP A 259 -4.82 -3.46 -19.38
CA ASP A 259 -4.42 -4.82 -19.06
C ASP A 259 -3.82 -5.00 -17.66
N GLY A 260 -3.57 -3.89 -16.96
CA GLY A 260 -3.01 -3.86 -15.61
C GLY A 260 -1.48 -3.85 -15.55
N PHE A 261 -0.80 -3.83 -16.68
CA PHE A 261 0.66 -3.75 -16.73
C PHE A 261 1.17 -2.32 -16.96
N PRO A 262 2.38 -2.03 -16.49
CA PRO A 262 3.02 -0.76 -16.80
C PRO A 262 3.19 -0.55 -18.31
N ILE A 263 2.84 0.64 -18.79
CA ILE A 263 3.04 1.04 -20.18
C ILE A 263 4.52 1.36 -20.38
N PRO A 264 5.27 0.62 -21.23
CA PRO A 264 6.72 0.76 -21.33
C PRO A 264 7.18 2.17 -21.69
N GLU A 265 6.44 2.87 -22.56
CA GLU A 265 6.74 4.23 -23.00
C GLU A 265 6.53 5.27 -21.91
N ARG A 266 5.77 4.93 -20.87
CA ARG A 266 5.46 5.81 -19.72
C ARG A 266 6.33 5.49 -18.49
N ASP A 267 7.00 4.36 -18.46
CA ASP A 267 7.84 3.94 -17.34
C ASP A 267 8.99 4.93 -17.09
N GLY A 268 8.98 5.56 -15.91
CA GLY A 268 9.94 6.59 -15.53
C GLY A 268 9.65 7.99 -16.07
N ILE A 269 8.59 8.19 -16.87
CA ILE A 269 8.18 9.54 -17.29
C ILE A 269 7.72 10.33 -16.07
N VAL A 270 8.26 11.53 -15.94
CA VAL A 270 7.90 12.46 -14.85
C VAL A 270 6.65 13.23 -15.25
N ARG A 271 5.64 13.22 -14.38
CA ARG A 271 4.46 14.08 -14.45
C ARG A 271 4.41 15.02 -13.27
N TYR A 272 3.53 15.99 -13.33
CA TYR A 272 3.35 16.99 -12.30
C TYR A 272 1.98 16.85 -11.64
N CYS A 273 1.93 17.11 -10.32
CA CYS A 273 0.68 17.01 -9.59
C CYS A 273 0.54 18.07 -8.50
N PHE A 274 -0.70 18.46 -8.24
CA PHE A 274 -1.11 19.21 -7.06
C PHE A 274 -2.08 18.34 -6.25
N MET A 275 -1.77 18.12 -4.98
CA MET A 275 -2.53 17.25 -4.09
C MET A 275 -3.44 18.09 -3.19
N ASP A 276 -4.69 18.25 -3.58
CA ASP A 276 -5.72 18.92 -2.78
C ASP A 276 -6.51 17.92 -1.93
N GLY A 277 -6.92 18.34 -0.72
CA GLY A 277 -7.71 17.52 0.19
C GLY A 277 -7.03 16.22 0.68
N ASP A 278 -7.78 15.38 1.36
CA ASP A 278 -7.29 14.12 1.97
C ASP A 278 -7.69 12.86 1.16
N SER A 279 -8.04 13.02 -0.11
CA SER A 279 -8.43 11.95 -1.03
C SER A 279 -7.59 11.98 -2.31
N THR A 280 -7.36 10.82 -2.91
CA THR A 280 -6.71 10.72 -4.24
C THR A 280 -7.56 11.33 -5.36
N SER A 281 -8.86 11.49 -5.18
CA SER A 281 -9.72 12.21 -6.13
C SER A 281 -9.43 13.70 -6.20
N GLY A 282 -8.77 14.28 -5.20
CA GLY A 282 -8.31 15.68 -5.18
C GLY A 282 -6.91 15.87 -5.76
N ILE A 283 -6.39 14.94 -6.56
CA ILE A 283 -5.09 15.11 -7.21
C ILE A 283 -5.29 15.58 -8.65
N TYR A 284 -4.77 16.76 -8.94
CA TYR A 284 -4.73 17.33 -10.29
C TYR A 284 -3.42 16.90 -10.96
N TRP A 285 -3.50 16.40 -12.19
CA TRP A 285 -2.35 15.90 -12.95
C TRP A 285 -2.15 16.62 -14.27
N GLY A 286 -0.89 16.80 -14.67
CA GLY A 286 -0.51 17.33 -15.97
C GLY A 286 0.89 16.91 -16.39
N ASP A 287 1.21 17.10 -17.66
CA ASP A 287 2.53 16.81 -18.22
C ASP A 287 3.48 18.02 -18.01
N THR A 288 2.91 19.17 -17.65
CA THR A 288 3.65 20.38 -17.27
C THR A 288 3.09 20.98 -15.98
N LYS A 289 3.92 21.75 -15.26
CA LYS A 289 3.46 22.49 -14.09
C LYS A 289 2.37 23.52 -14.44
N GLU A 290 2.45 24.10 -15.64
CA GLU A 290 1.47 25.07 -16.10
C GLU A 290 0.10 24.44 -16.29
N GLU A 291 0.02 23.26 -16.92
CA GLU A 291 -1.24 22.53 -17.06
C GLU A 291 -1.90 22.25 -15.71
N VAL A 292 -1.13 21.81 -14.72
CA VAL A 292 -1.65 21.56 -13.36
C VAL A 292 -2.13 22.85 -12.72
N TYR A 293 -1.34 23.92 -12.85
CA TYR A 293 -1.71 25.23 -12.30
C TYR A 293 -3.03 25.74 -12.84
N GLN A 294 -3.24 25.62 -14.15
CA GLN A 294 -4.50 26.06 -14.77
C GLN A 294 -5.72 25.29 -14.26
N GLN A 295 -5.56 23.99 -13.94
CA GLN A 295 -6.63 23.15 -13.37
C GLN A 295 -7.01 23.55 -11.94
N CYS A 296 -6.06 24.01 -11.13
CA CYS A 296 -6.26 24.31 -9.71
C CYS A 296 -5.91 25.76 -9.34
N LYS A 297 -5.94 26.66 -10.32
CA LYS A 297 -5.54 28.05 -10.18
C LYS A 297 -6.25 28.76 -9.02
N GLU A 298 -7.56 28.64 -8.94
CA GLU A 298 -8.34 29.28 -7.87
C GLU A 298 -7.90 28.83 -6.48
N THR A 299 -7.56 27.56 -6.32
CA THR A 299 -7.06 27.00 -5.04
C THR A 299 -5.68 27.53 -4.73
N ILE A 300 -4.76 27.54 -5.70
CA ILE A 300 -3.39 28.01 -5.49
C ILE A 300 -3.37 29.51 -5.23
N ASP A 301 -4.08 30.32 -6.04
CA ASP A 301 -4.12 31.78 -5.92
C ASP A 301 -4.69 32.22 -4.56
N LYS A 302 -5.60 31.46 -3.96
CA LYS A 302 -6.10 31.70 -2.61
C LYS A 302 -5.00 31.71 -1.55
N TYR A 303 -3.97 30.87 -1.72
CA TYR A 303 -2.85 30.73 -0.78
C TYR A 303 -1.61 31.52 -1.24
N TRP A 304 -1.58 31.98 -2.50
CA TRP A 304 -0.48 32.78 -3.03
C TRP A 304 -0.40 34.13 -2.34
N ARG A 305 0.83 34.59 -2.12
CA ARG A 305 1.12 35.94 -1.60
C ARG A 305 2.26 36.54 -2.40
N PRO A 306 2.26 37.88 -2.67
CA PRO A 306 3.31 38.55 -3.42
C PRO A 306 4.72 38.35 -2.84
N GLU A 307 4.82 38.18 -1.52
CA GLU A 307 6.09 37.96 -0.83
C GLU A 307 6.78 36.65 -1.22
N TYR A 308 6.03 35.72 -1.85
CA TYR A 308 6.56 34.43 -2.29
C TYR A 308 7.27 34.50 -3.65
N GLU A 309 7.07 35.58 -4.44
CA GLU A 309 7.69 35.72 -5.77
C GLU A 309 9.21 35.65 -5.73
N GLN A 310 9.84 36.10 -4.63
CA GLN A 310 11.28 35.99 -4.43
C GLN A 310 11.80 34.56 -4.37
N TYR A 311 10.93 33.56 -4.15
CA TYR A 311 11.30 32.15 -4.01
C TYR A 311 10.94 31.31 -5.22
N GLY A 312 10.10 31.81 -6.13
CA GLY A 312 9.68 31.14 -7.35
C GLY A 312 8.25 31.50 -7.77
N THR A 313 7.81 30.87 -8.84
CA THR A 313 6.44 31.03 -9.33
C THR A 313 5.44 30.21 -8.52
N PRO A 314 4.12 30.49 -8.58
CA PRO A 314 3.11 29.63 -7.98
C PRO A 314 3.25 28.15 -8.39
N GLN A 315 3.56 27.92 -9.67
CA GLN A 315 3.80 26.59 -10.22
C GLN A 315 5.00 25.88 -9.56
N ASP A 316 6.07 26.63 -9.25
CA ASP A 316 7.27 26.06 -8.64
C ASP A 316 7.06 25.70 -7.17
N LEU A 317 6.27 26.47 -6.46
CA LEU A 317 6.11 26.32 -5.02
C LEU A 317 5.00 25.31 -4.64
N PHE A 318 3.95 25.19 -5.44
CA PHE A 318 2.79 24.37 -5.08
C PHE A 318 2.74 23.01 -5.79
N ILE A 319 3.39 22.87 -6.97
CA ILE A 319 3.25 21.70 -7.82
C ILE A 319 4.48 20.79 -7.65
N LYS A 320 4.23 19.52 -7.35
CA LYS A 320 5.25 18.48 -7.20
C LYS A 320 5.41 17.67 -8.47
N SER A 321 6.60 17.15 -8.68
CA SER A 321 6.86 16.17 -9.73
C SER A 321 6.73 14.76 -9.17
N ALA A 322 6.14 13.85 -9.96
CA ALA A 322 5.99 12.45 -9.58
C ALA A 322 6.26 11.52 -10.76
N THR A 323 6.72 10.31 -10.47
CA THR A 323 6.93 9.26 -11.46
C THR A 323 6.63 7.89 -10.89
N PHE A 324 6.26 6.97 -11.77
CA PHE A 324 6.22 5.54 -11.50
C PHE A 324 7.37 4.85 -12.26
N ILE A 325 8.01 3.88 -11.61
CA ILE A 325 9.08 3.08 -12.18
C ILE A 325 8.81 1.62 -11.89
N GLU A 326 8.76 0.85 -12.97
CA GLU A 326 8.56 -0.60 -12.89
C GLU A 326 9.83 -1.28 -12.36
N ALA A 327 9.67 -2.22 -11.43
CA ALA A 327 10.72 -3.08 -10.91
C ALA A 327 10.38 -4.54 -11.22
N LYS A 328 11.15 -5.16 -12.10
CA LYS A 328 10.98 -6.56 -12.53
C LYS A 328 11.87 -7.51 -11.73
N LEU A 329 11.43 -8.76 -11.58
CA LEU A 329 12.30 -9.79 -11.02
C LEU A 329 13.54 -10.01 -11.90
N SER A 330 13.38 -9.94 -13.23
CA SER A 330 14.48 -10.06 -14.20
C SER A 330 15.58 -9.01 -14.03
N ASP A 331 15.24 -7.83 -13.47
CA ASP A 331 16.21 -6.77 -13.21
C ASP A 331 17.14 -7.13 -12.03
N ASN A 332 16.70 -8.04 -11.15
CA ASN A 332 17.51 -8.50 -10.02
C ASN A 332 18.41 -9.67 -10.38
N ILE A 333 19.43 -9.38 -11.19
CA ILE A 333 20.39 -10.36 -11.67
C ILE A 333 21.11 -11.06 -10.50
N GLN A 334 21.36 -10.34 -9.40
CA GLN A 334 22.00 -10.91 -8.22
C GLN A 334 21.14 -12.02 -7.57
N LEU A 335 19.83 -11.78 -7.41
CA LEU A 335 18.91 -12.78 -6.87
C LEU A 335 18.78 -13.97 -7.83
N MET A 336 18.58 -13.70 -9.11
CA MET A 336 18.40 -14.75 -10.12
C MET A 336 19.62 -15.66 -10.28
N ARG A 337 20.82 -15.15 -9.99
CA ARG A 337 22.05 -15.97 -9.97
C ARG A 337 22.23 -16.76 -8.70
N SER A 338 21.89 -16.16 -7.54
CA SER A 338 22.09 -16.81 -6.24
C SER A 338 21.00 -17.84 -5.92
N ASP A 339 19.76 -17.57 -6.34
CA ASP A 339 18.61 -18.45 -6.14
C ASP A 339 17.67 -18.41 -7.36
N PRO A 340 17.98 -19.13 -8.45
CA PRO A 340 17.11 -19.20 -9.62
C PRO A 340 15.79 -19.93 -9.33
N THR A 341 15.71 -20.72 -8.24
CA THR A 341 14.50 -21.44 -7.85
C THR A 341 13.42 -20.51 -7.28
N TYR A 342 13.80 -19.29 -6.90
CA TYR A 342 12.84 -18.28 -6.42
C TYR A 342 11.74 -17.98 -7.44
N LEU A 343 12.06 -17.99 -8.73
CA LEU A 343 11.07 -17.84 -9.81
C LEU A 343 9.99 -18.94 -9.74
N ALA A 344 10.41 -20.19 -9.54
CA ALA A 344 9.46 -21.33 -9.42
C ALA A 344 8.57 -21.18 -8.18
N ASN A 345 9.11 -20.67 -7.07
CA ASN A 345 8.34 -20.42 -5.86
C ASN A 345 7.24 -19.37 -6.07
N LEU A 346 7.52 -18.31 -6.82
CA LEU A 346 6.50 -17.31 -7.19
C LEU A 346 5.48 -17.87 -8.18
N ALA A 347 5.92 -18.64 -9.17
CA ALA A 347 5.04 -19.24 -10.18
C ALA A 347 4.05 -20.26 -9.59
N ASN A 348 4.41 -20.91 -8.49
CA ASN A 348 3.57 -21.89 -7.79
C ASN A 348 2.56 -21.28 -6.80
N GLN A 349 2.52 -19.96 -6.67
CA GLN A 349 1.50 -19.27 -5.86
C GLN A 349 0.10 -19.38 -6.47
N SER A 350 -0.92 -18.95 -5.71
CA SER A 350 -2.27 -18.78 -6.26
C SER A 350 -2.26 -17.83 -7.47
N GLU A 351 -3.21 -17.94 -8.36
CA GLU A 351 -3.28 -17.11 -9.58
C GLU A 351 -3.25 -15.61 -9.25
N GLU A 352 -3.98 -15.18 -8.22
CA GLU A 352 -3.97 -13.78 -7.76
C GLU A 352 -2.61 -13.35 -7.24
N GLN A 353 -1.98 -14.17 -6.37
CA GLN A 353 -0.66 -13.85 -5.84
C GLN A 353 0.41 -13.84 -6.94
N ARG A 354 0.35 -14.81 -7.87
CA ARG A 354 1.26 -14.87 -9.01
C ARG A 354 1.11 -13.63 -9.89
N ALA A 355 -0.11 -13.23 -10.24
CA ALA A 355 -0.37 -12.04 -11.04
C ALA A 355 0.20 -10.76 -10.39
N ARG A 356 0.16 -10.67 -9.06
CA ARG A 356 0.72 -9.54 -8.32
C ARG A 356 2.23 -9.66 -8.09
N ASP A 357 2.68 -10.79 -7.56
CA ASP A 357 4.04 -10.97 -7.05
C ASP A 357 5.05 -11.30 -8.16
N LEU A 358 4.62 -12.05 -9.19
CA LEU A 358 5.47 -12.44 -10.32
C LEU A 358 5.24 -11.59 -11.55
N ASP A 359 3.97 -11.43 -11.96
CA ASP A 359 3.65 -10.77 -13.22
C ASP A 359 3.60 -9.23 -13.08
N GLY A 360 3.47 -8.70 -11.86
CA GLY A 360 3.47 -7.27 -11.61
C GLY A 360 2.18 -6.55 -12.03
N ASN A 361 1.03 -7.27 -12.11
CA ASN A 361 -0.23 -6.73 -12.58
C ASN A 361 -0.94 -5.89 -11.52
N TRP A 362 -1.26 -4.65 -11.85
CA TRP A 362 -1.90 -3.66 -10.96
C TRP A 362 -3.43 -3.68 -10.99
N LYS A 363 -4.04 -4.33 -11.97
CA LYS A 363 -5.50 -4.38 -12.16
C LYS A 363 -6.04 -5.80 -12.04
N TYR A 364 -5.15 -6.78 -11.83
CA TYR A 364 -5.59 -8.16 -11.70
C TYR A 364 -6.49 -8.31 -10.47
N ARG A 365 -7.64 -8.83 -10.73
CA ARG A 365 -8.62 -9.27 -9.74
C ARG A 365 -9.09 -10.64 -10.17
N SER A 366 -9.04 -11.62 -9.28
CA SER A 366 -9.57 -12.94 -9.58
C SER A 366 -11.06 -12.81 -9.94
N VAL A 367 -11.37 -13.17 -11.18
CA VAL A 367 -12.75 -13.15 -11.67
C VAL A 367 -13.46 -14.32 -10.99
N GLY A 368 -14.22 -14.04 -9.92
CA GLY A 368 -15.05 -15.01 -9.21
C GLY A 368 -14.91 -15.06 -7.70
N ASP A 369 -13.85 -14.54 -7.10
CA ASP A 369 -13.61 -14.67 -5.65
C ASP A 369 -14.22 -13.55 -4.80
N ASP A 370 -14.24 -12.31 -5.28
CA ASP A 370 -14.86 -11.20 -4.56
C ASP A 370 -16.37 -11.18 -4.79
N MET A 371 -17.14 -11.63 -3.80
CA MET A 371 -18.61 -11.59 -3.88
C MET A 371 -19.12 -10.14 -3.93
N ILE A 372 -18.46 -9.21 -3.24
CA ILE A 372 -18.80 -7.80 -3.21
C ILE A 372 -17.66 -6.99 -3.86
N LYS A 373 -17.90 -6.42 -5.04
CA LYS A 373 -16.93 -5.56 -5.76
C LYS A 373 -16.93 -4.15 -5.15
N LEU A 374 -15.85 -3.40 -5.39
CA LEU A 374 -15.75 -2.00 -4.93
C LEU A 374 -16.90 -1.13 -5.47
N GLN A 375 -17.30 -1.34 -6.74
CA GLN A 375 -18.45 -0.66 -7.34
C GLN A 375 -19.76 -0.89 -6.56
N HIS A 376 -19.95 -2.10 -6.00
CA HIS A 376 -21.14 -2.39 -5.18
C HIS A 376 -21.12 -1.62 -3.86
N MET A 377 -19.92 -1.39 -3.28
CA MET A 377 -19.77 -0.56 -2.09
C MET A 377 -20.04 0.92 -2.38
N GLU A 378 -19.55 1.44 -3.49
CA GLU A 378 -19.85 2.80 -3.93
C GLU A 378 -21.38 3.00 -4.10
N ASN A 379 -22.03 2.05 -4.77
CA ASN A 379 -23.50 2.07 -4.92
C ASN A 379 -24.22 1.99 -3.57
N PHE A 380 -23.73 1.18 -2.63
CA PHE A 380 -24.29 1.04 -1.29
C PHE A 380 -24.20 2.34 -0.48
N TYR A 381 -23.09 3.08 -0.54
CA TYR A 381 -22.93 4.34 0.19
C TYR A 381 -23.89 5.43 -0.28
N HIS A 382 -24.34 5.35 -1.53
CA HIS A 382 -25.26 6.29 -2.15
C HIS A 382 -26.66 5.70 -2.41
N ALA A 383 -26.94 4.51 -1.87
CA ALA A 383 -28.22 3.84 -2.08
C ALA A 383 -29.37 4.64 -1.42
N PRO A 384 -30.51 4.80 -2.10
CA PRO A 384 -31.67 5.46 -1.52
C PRO A 384 -32.17 4.70 -0.29
N TYR A 385 -32.76 5.41 0.65
CA TYR A 385 -33.26 4.84 1.90
C TYR A 385 -34.13 3.59 1.69
N GLN A 386 -33.74 2.48 2.31
CA GLN A 386 -34.43 1.19 2.22
C GLN A 386 -35.27 0.91 3.48
N GLN A 387 -36.51 1.31 3.45
CA GLN A 387 -37.41 1.24 4.60
C GLN A 387 -37.66 -0.20 5.09
N GLY A 388 -37.88 -1.15 4.19
CA GLY A 388 -38.23 -2.53 4.53
C GLY A 388 -39.47 -2.63 5.42
N ASP A 389 -39.40 -3.45 6.50
CA ASP A 389 -40.47 -3.65 7.47
C ASP A 389 -40.45 -2.63 8.64
N ASN A 390 -39.56 -1.64 8.59
CA ASN A 390 -39.38 -0.61 9.62
C ASN A 390 -39.06 -1.13 11.05
N VAL A 391 -38.79 -2.42 11.19
CA VAL A 391 -38.47 -3.00 12.50
C VAL A 391 -37.01 -2.66 12.86
N ARG A 392 -36.83 -2.16 14.08
CA ARG A 392 -35.48 -1.94 14.62
C ARG A 392 -34.84 -3.26 15.02
N ARG A 393 -33.66 -3.54 14.52
CA ARG A 393 -32.86 -4.73 14.84
C ARG A 393 -31.43 -4.34 15.14
N VAL A 394 -30.75 -5.15 15.94
CA VAL A 394 -29.32 -5.00 16.18
C VAL A 394 -28.61 -6.31 15.88
N SER A 395 -27.51 -6.24 15.15
CA SER A 395 -26.58 -7.34 14.95
C SER A 395 -25.23 -7.01 15.57
N CYS A 396 -24.59 -7.96 16.23
CA CYS A 396 -23.39 -7.74 17.03
C CYS A 396 -22.34 -8.84 16.77
N ASP A 397 -21.16 -8.44 16.29
CA ASP A 397 -19.97 -9.28 16.41
C ASP A 397 -19.34 -9.06 17.78
N VAL A 398 -19.22 -10.15 18.56
CA VAL A 398 -18.82 -10.10 19.97
C VAL A 398 -17.32 -10.35 20.07
N ALA A 399 -16.57 -9.33 20.47
CA ALA A 399 -15.17 -9.45 20.85
C ALA A 399 -14.96 -8.94 22.28
N PHE A 400 -14.06 -9.63 23.01
CA PHE A 400 -13.68 -9.20 24.36
C PHE A 400 -12.17 -9.11 24.42
N GLU A 401 -11.27 -9.14 24.88
CA GLU A 401 -9.81 -9.11 25.01
C GLU A 401 -9.05 -9.52 23.73
N GLY A 402 -8.01 -8.81 23.38
CA GLY A 402 -7.06 -9.21 22.34
C GLY A 402 -7.02 -8.35 21.06
N GLY A 403 -7.61 -7.14 21.08
CA GLY A 403 -7.46 -6.20 19.96
C GLY A 403 -8.59 -6.22 18.91
N ASP A 404 -9.46 -7.22 18.91
CA ASP A 404 -10.66 -7.24 18.04
C ASP A 404 -11.75 -6.30 18.61
N ASN A 405 -12.52 -5.65 17.76
CA ASN A 405 -13.58 -4.72 18.16
C ASN A 405 -14.91 -5.45 18.34
N MET A 406 -15.68 -5.11 19.41
CA MET A 406 -17.10 -5.44 19.45
C MET A 406 -17.86 -4.41 18.64
N VAL A 407 -18.58 -4.83 17.62
CA VAL A 407 -19.33 -3.99 16.69
C VAL A 407 -20.81 -4.26 16.77
N LEU A 408 -21.60 -3.25 17.11
CA LEU A 408 -23.07 -3.29 17.08
C LEU A 408 -23.57 -2.45 15.90
N VAL A 409 -24.43 -3.02 15.07
CA VAL A 409 -25.07 -2.34 13.93
C VAL A 409 -26.56 -2.22 14.19
N LEU A 410 -27.07 -0.98 14.26
CA LEU A 410 -28.48 -0.69 14.35
C LEU A 410 -29.11 -0.63 12.95
N TRP A 411 -30.12 -1.41 12.74
CA TRP A 411 -30.93 -1.48 11.53
C TRP A 411 -32.36 -0.96 11.79
N VAL A 412 -32.87 -0.19 10.83
CA VAL A 412 -34.29 0.15 10.73
C VAL A 412 -34.78 -0.38 9.39
N GLY A 413 -35.46 -1.52 9.40
CA GLY A 413 -35.76 -2.29 8.19
C GLY A 413 -34.48 -2.78 7.52
N TRP A 414 -34.14 -2.21 6.35
CA TRP A 414 -32.93 -2.48 5.57
C TRP A 414 -31.99 -1.27 5.50
N HIS A 415 -32.17 -0.31 6.38
CA HIS A 415 -31.31 0.86 6.51
C HIS A 415 -30.41 0.72 7.74
N ILE A 416 -29.11 0.88 7.57
CA ILE A 416 -28.15 0.96 8.67
C ILE A 416 -28.21 2.38 9.24
N GLN A 417 -28.80 2.51 10.42
CA GLN A 417 -29.08 3.78 11.06
C GLN A 417 -27.92 4.29 11.92
N ASP A 418 -27.25 3.40 12.66
CA ASP A 418 -26.11 3.74 13.53
C ASP A 418 -25.20 2.53 13.74
N ILE A 419 -23.93 2.81 14.08
CA ILE A 419 -22.93 1.81 14.43
C ILE A 419 -22.24 2.24 15.72
N TYR A 420 -22.15 1.31 16.67
CA TYR A 420 -21.41 1.48 17.91
C TYR A 420 -20.28 0.47 18.01
N VAL A 421 -19.09 0.96 18.34
CA VAL A 421 -17.88 0.14 18.45
C VAL A 421 -17.27 0.35 19.83
N CYS A 422 -16.84 -0.74 20.47
CA CYS A 422 -16.15 -0.69 21.74
C CYS A 422 -15.18 -1.85 21.91
N GLN A 423 -14.21 -1.65 22.80
CA GLN A 423 -13.28 -2.67 23.27
C GLN A 423 -13.41 -2.74 24.79
N PHE A 424 -14.09 -3.76 25.31
CA PHE A 424 -14.36 -3.91 26.74
C PHE A 424 -14.08 -5.32 27.23
N ASN A 425 -13.85 -5.45 28.54
CA ASN A 425 -13.93 -6.76 29.19
C ASN A 425 -15.40 -7.28 29.17
N SER A 426 -15.58 -8.57 29.39
CA SER A 426 -16.85 -9.26 29.21
C SER A 426 -18.04 -8.64 29.95
N ARG A 427 -17.85 -8.15 31.20
CA ARG A 427 -18.92 -7.56 32.01
C ARG A 427 -19.33 -6.17 31.51
N MET A 428 -18.33 -5.38 31.12
CA MET A 428 -18.59 -4.03 30.55
C MET A 428 -19.26 -4.14 29.18
N ALA A 429 -18.89 -5.13 28.37
CA ALA A 429 -19.49 -5.40 27.07
C ALA A 429 -21.01 -5.70 27.20
N VAL A 430 -21.41 -6.58 28.12
CA VAL A 430 -22.84 -6.87 28.38
C VAL A 430 -23.61 -5.61 28.77
N ASN A 431 -23.07 -4.80 29.67
CA ASN A 431 -23.70 -3.55 30.10
C ASN A 431 -23.80 -2.53 28.96
N ALA A 432 -22.76 -2.40 28.13
CA ALA A 432 -22.77 -1.53 26.96
C ALA A 432 -23.86 -1.97 25.94
N VAL A 433 -23.96 -3.26 25.66
CA VAL A 433 -25.03 -3.79 24.79
C VAL A 433 -26.42 -3.50 25.37
N LYS A 434 -26.66 -3.78 26.65
CA LYS A 434 -27.95 -3.46 27.30
C LYS A 434 -28.29 -1.97 27.22
N SER A 435 -27.31 -1.10 27.48
CA SER A 435 -27.48 0.34 27.37
C SER A 435 -27.85 0.75 25.95
N LYS A 436 -27.13 0.21 24.93
CA LYS A 436 -27.40 0.54 23.52
C LYS A 436 -28.72 0.00 23.01
N LEU A 437 -29.13 -1.20 23.40
CA LEU A 437 -30.47 -1.74 23.06
C LEU A 437 -31.59 -0.84 23.62
N ASN A 438 -31.44 -0.37 24.86
CA ASN A 438 -32.39 0.57 25.47
C ASN A 438 -32.39 1.94 24.76
N GLU A 439 -31.22 2.52 24.51
CA GLU A 439 -31.06 3.80 23.81
C GLU A 439 -31.70 3.76 22.42
N TRP A 440 -31.47 2.67 21.69
CA TRP A 440 -31.98 2.47 20.34
C TRP A 440 -33.42 1.93 20.31
N HIS A 441 -34.02 1.70 21.47
CA HIS A 441 -35.38 1.14 21.61
C HIS A 441 -35.58 -0.17 20.86
N VAL A 442 -34.59 -1.08 20.97
CA VAL A 442 -34.59 -2.41 20.35
C VAL A 442 -35.01 -3.46 21.38
N ARG A 443 -36.01 -4.27 21.03
CA ARG A 443 -36.44 -5.40 21.87
C ARG A 443 -35.39 -6.53 21.74
N GLU A 444 -35.23 -7.31 22.79
CA GLU A 444 -34.28 -8.39 22.82
C GLU A 444 -34.50 -9.44 21.72
N GLU A 445 -35.75 -9.71 21.33
CA GLU A 445 -36.08 -10.63 20.22
C GLU A 445 -35.57 -10.13 18.86
N ASN A 446 -35.24 -8.87 18.73
CA ASN A 446 -34.68 -8.22 17.55
C ASN A 446 -33.19 -8.00 17.65
N PHE A 447 -32.53 -8.60 18.64
CA PHE A 447 -31.08 -8.59 18.82
C PHE A 447 -30.49 -9.93 18.41
N THR A 448 -29.39 -9.89 17.61
CA THR A 448 -28.59 -11.07 17.27
C THR A 448 -27.12 -10.84 17.58
N TYR A 449 -26.43 -11.88 17.97
CA TYR A 449 -25.00 -11.84 18.32
C TYR A 449 -24.31 -13.14 17.94
N ASP A 450 -23.00 -13.09 17.65
CA ASP A 450 -22.20 -14.31 17.42
C ASP A 450 -22.14 -15.15 18.69
N LEU A 451 -22.62 -16.40 18.58
CA LEU A 451 -22.65 -17.34 19.69
C LEU A 451 -21.28 -18.02 19.94
N ASN A 452 -20.38 -17.99 18.95
CA ASN A 452 -19.13 -18.74 19.02
C ASN A 452 -18.12 -18.08 19.98
N GLY A 453 -17.34 -18.91 20.66
CA GLY A 453 -16.33 -18.43 21.61
C GLY A 453 -16.93 -17.62 22.75
N LEU A 454 -16.59 -16.34 22.79
CA LEU A 454 -16.97 -15.42 23.86
C LEU A 454 -18.47 -15.08 23.90
N GLY A 455 -19.18 -15.24 22.79
CA GLY A 455 -20.62 -15.02 22.70
C GLY A 455 -21.48 -15.98 23.52
N GLN A 456 -20.92 -17.14 23.93
CA GLN A 456 -21.65 -18.05 24.82
C GLN A 456 -22.01 -17.39 26.17
N ALA A 457 -21.20 -16.49 26.67
CA ALA A 457 -21.49 -15.73 27.88
C ALA A 457 -22.75 -14.83 27.73
N PHE A 458 -23.03 -14.36 26.52
CA PHE A 458 -24.20 -13.51 26.24
C PHE A 458 -25.52 -14.27 26.39
N LYS A 459 -25.56 -15.59 26.18
CA LYS A 459 -26.77 -16.41 26.23
C LYS A 459 -27.51 -16.28 27.56
N GLY A 460 -26.78 -16.18 28.67
CA GLY A 460 -27.37 -16.01 30.00
C GLY A 460 -27.91 -14.60 30.27
N PHE A 461 -27.42 -13.59 29.58
CA PHE A 461 -27.78 -12.19 29.77
C PHE A 461 -28.87 -11.69 28.79
N PHE A 462 -29.02 -12.40 27.65
CA PHE A 462 -29.97 -12.09 26.58
C PHE A 462 -30.74 -13.36 26.17
N PRO A 463 -31.60 -13.91 27.04
CA PRO A 463 -32.25 -15.20 26.80
C PRO A 463 -33.26 -15.19 25.64
N LYS A 464 -33.78 -14.02 25.25
CA LYS A 464 -34.74 -13.86 24.15
C LYS A 464 -34.05 -13.47 22.83
N ALA A 465 -32.75 -13.15 22.85
CA ALA A 465 -32.03 -12.77 21.67
C ALA A 465 -31.82 -13.97 20.71
N VAL A 466 -31.67 -13.65 19.43
CA VAL A 466 -31.46 -14.64 18.40
C VAL A 466 -29.96 -14.88 18.26
N SER A 467 -29.44 -15.98 18.84
CA SER A 467 -28.03 -16.32 18.71
C SER A 467 -27.70 -16.72 17.27
N PHE A 468 -26.55 -16.28 16.79
CA PHE A 468 -26.00 -16.62 15.48
C PHE A 468 -24.84 -17.62 15.68
N ASN A 469 -25.06 -18.88 15.30
CA ASN A 469 -24.04 -19.91 15.40
C ASN A 469 -23.40 -20.12 14.01
N ASN A 470 -22.17 -19.70 13.83
CA ASN A 470 -21.43 -19.78 12.56
C ASN A 470 -21.40 -21.19 11.95
N ARG A 471 -21.42 -22.25 12.78
CA ARG A 471 -21.34 -23.64 12.38
C ARG A 471 -22.69 -24.35 12.30
N GLU A 472 -23.78 -23.65 12.58
CA GLU A 472 -25.10 -24.24 12.52
C GLU A 472 -25.40 -24.71 11.09
N ALA A 473 -25.97 -25.92 10.98
CA ALA A 473 -26.42 -26.44 9.70
C ALA A 473 -27.54 -25.56 9.14
N VAL A 474 -27.56 -25.39 7.83
CA VAL A 474 -28.67 -24.73 7.14
C VAL A 474 -29.95 -25.57 7.27
N ALA A 475 -31.13 -24.93 7.14
CA ALA A 475 -32.40 -25.64 7.09
C ALA A 475 -32.42 -26.67 5.92
N ASP A 476 -33.22 -27.74 6.05
CA ASP A 476 -33.22 -28.86 5.10
C ASP A 476 -33.44 -28.44 3.65
N GLU A 477 -34.24 -27.40 3.41
CA GLU A 477 -34.51 -26.82 2.10
C GLU A 477 -33.28 -26.17 1.44
N PHE A 478 -32.25 -25.83 2.23
CA PHE A 478 -31.00 -25.21 1.76
C PHE A 478 -29.80 -26.17 1.81
N LYS A 479 -30.00 -27.42 2.23
CA LYS A 479 -28.97 -28.45 2.20
C LYS A 479 -28.46 -28.65 0.76
N GLY A 480 -27.14 -28.71 0.61
CA GLY A 480 -26.49 -28.79 -0.69
C GLY A 480 -26.42 -27.46 -1.46
N ILE A 481 -27.07 -26.39 -0.98
CA ILE A 481 -26.92 -25.03 -1.54
C ILE A 481 -25.84 -24.26 -0.76
N TYR A 482 -25.90 -24.25 0.56
CA TYR A 482 -24.93 -23.59 1.43
C TYR A 482 -24.30 -24.58 2.40
N ALA A 483 -23.01 -24.42 2.67
CA ALA A 483 -22.25 -25.29 3.58
C ALA A 483 -22.67 -25.14 5.06
N ASN A 484 -23.04 -23.93 5.48
CA ASN A 484 -23.42 -23.60 6.87
C ASN A 484 -24.18 -22.26 6.94
N LEU A 485 -24.71 -21.94 8.12
CA LEU A 485 -25.46 -20.71 8.38
C LEU A 485 -24.64 -19.44 8.09
N LYS A 486 -23.35 -19.41 8.43
CA LYS A 486 -22.47 -18.27 8.16
C LYS A 486 -22.39 -17.99 6.66
N SER A 487 -22.16 -19.03 5.87
CA SER A 487 -22.11 -18.92 4.40
C SER A 487 -23.45 -18.44 3.83
N GLN A 488 -24.56 -19.04 4.28
CA GLN A 488 -25.89 -18.60 3.84
C GLN A 488 -26.12 -17.12 4.13
N ALA A 489 -25.82 -16.65 5.34
CA ALA A 489 -25.99 -15.25 5.73
C ALA A 489 -25.12 -14.30 4.90
N ALA A 490 -23.85 -14.66 4.67
CA ALA A 490 -22.94 -13.86 3.89
C ALA A 490 -23.37 -13.73 2.42
N TYR A 491 -23.83 -14.82 1.79
CA TYR A 491 -24.36 -14.81 0.42
C TYR A 491 -25.63 -13.96 0.30
N LEU A 492 -26.57 -14.10 1.23
CA LEU A 492 -27.80 -13.30 1.24
C LEU A 492 -27.51 -11.80 1.45
N PHE A 493 -26.56 -11.49 2.32
CA PHE A 493 -26.13 -10.11 2.54
C PHE A 493 -25.48 -9.52 1.29
N ALA A 494 -24.57 -10.26 0.66
CA ALA A 494 -23.92 -9.83 -0.56
C ALA A 494 -24.95 -9.58 -1.69
N ASP A 495 -25.93 -10.47 -1.85
CA ASP A 495 -27.01 -10.30 -2.84
C ASP A 495 -27.79 -9.00 -2.62
N LYS A 496 -28.24 -8.77 -1.40
CA LYS A 496 -28.97 -7.54 -1.07
C LYS A 496 -28.14 -6.28 -1.29
N LEU A 497 -26.85 -6.33 -0.96
CA LEU A 497 -25.95 -5.19 -1.15
C LEU A 497 -25.72 -4.92 -2.64
N ILE A 498 -25.49 -5.96 -3.43
CA ILE A 498 -25.30 -5.87 -4.89
C ILE A 498 -26.54 -5.29 -5.59
N ASN A 499 -27.72 -5.69 -5.13
CA ASN A 499 -28.99 -5.22 -5.69
C ASN A 499 -29.44 -3.86 -5.11
N CYS A 500 -28.62 -3.18 -4.32
CA CYS A 500 -28.96 -1.92 -3.65
C CYS A 500 -30.21 -2.03 -2.76
N GLU A 501 -30.49 -3.20 -2.17
CA GLU A 501 -31.59 -3.44 -1.26
C GLU A 501 -31.25 -3.10 0.20
N ILE A 502 -30.03 -2.63 0.46
CA ILE A 502 -29.54 -2.13 1.75
C ILE A 502 -29.07 -0.70 1.55
N SER A 503 -29.35 0.17 2.52
CA SER A 503 -28.85 1.54 2.56
C SER A 503 -28.19 1.85 3.90
N ILE A 504 -27.38 2.90 3.94
CA ILE A 504 -26.68 3.35 5.13
C ILE A 504 -26.91 4.84 5.35
N ASN A 505 -26.93 5.27 6.59
CA ASN A 505 -26.97 6.69 6.95
C ASN A 505 -25.67 7.37 6.45
N GLU A 506 -25.82 8.39 5.61
CA GLU A 506 -24.71 9.12 4.98
C GLU A 506 -23.69 9.63 6.00
N ASN A 507 -24.14 10.07 7.18
CA ASN A 507 -23.25 10.54 8.25
C ASN A 507 -22.34 9.44 8.82
N LEU A 508 -22.64 8.16 8.58
CA LEU A 508 -21.81 7.04 9.02
C LEU A 508 -20.66 6.76 8.05
N VAL A 509 -20.82 7.07 6.77
CA VAL A 509 -19.86 6.72 5.71
C VAL A 509 -18.47 7.30 6.01
N ASP A 510 -18.45 8.56 6.46
CA ASP A 510 -17.22 9.28 6.83
C ASP A 510 -16.95 9.28 8.34
N LYS A 511 -17.85 8.69 9.16
CA LYS A 511 -17.63 8.56 10.61
C LYS A 511 -16.38 7.71 10.86
N LYS A 512 -15.48 8.25 11.67
CA LYS A 512 -14.21 7.58 11.98
C LYS A 512 -14.36 6.65 13.18
N PHE A 513 -13.86 5.43 13.01
CA PHE A 513 -13.69 4.43 14.05
C PHE A 513 -12.19 4.14 14.17
N ASN A 514 -11.62 4.34 15.35
CA ASN A 514 -10.17 4.26 15.59
C ASN A 514 -9.34 5.09 14.57
N GLY A 515 -9.83 6.29 14.22
CA GLY A 515 -9.17 7.19 13.28
C GLY A 515 -9.41 6.91 11.80
N THR A 516 -10.04 5.79 11.43
CA THR A 516 -10.30 5.38 10.04
C THR A 516 -11.77 5.57 9.67
N PRO A 517 -12.11 6.21 8.54
CA PRO A 517 -13.48 6.31 8.05
C PRO A 517 -14.12 4.95 7.83
N LEU A 518 -15.42 4.82 8.12
CA LEU A 518 -16.15 3.57 7.95
C LEU A 518 -16.08 3.05 6.51
N SER A 519 -16.18 3.94 5.52
CA SER A 519 -16.08 3.57 4.11
C SER A 519 -14.76 2.85 3.78
N LEU A 520 -13.65 3.31 4.32
CA LEU A 520 -12.35 2.65 4.11
C LEU A 520 -12.28 1.30 4.82
N ILE A 521 -12.84 1.20 6.04
CA ILE A 521 -12.90 -0.08 6.77
C ILE A 521 -13.72 -1.09 5.97
N LEU A 522 -14.92 -0.72 5.54
CA LEU A 522 -15.82 -1.61 4.79
C LEU A 522 -15.26 -1.97 3.41
N ASN A 523 -14.62 -1.03 2.71
CA ASN A 523 -13.94 -1.31 1.44
C ASN A 523 -12.81 -2.33 1.59
N LYS A 524 -12.17 -2.40 2.75
CA LYS A 524 -11.16 -3.39 3.06
C LYS A 524 -11.79 -4.71 3.49
N GLU A 525 -12.77 -4.67 4.42
CA GLU A 525 -13.41 -5.87 4.97
C GLU A 525 -14.31 -6.61 3.97
N ARG A 526 -14.86 -5.96 2.93
CA ARG A 526 -15.63 -6.65 1.87
C ARG A 526 -14.86 -7.81 1.23
N LYS A 527 -13.52 -7.71 1.19
CA LYS A 527 -12.64 -8.75 0.66
C LYS A 527 -12.67 -10.05 1.49
N ALA A 528 -13.18 -9.99 2.72
CA ALA A 528 -13.39 -11.17 3.55
C ALA A 528 -14.57 -12.02 3.09
N ILE A 529 -15.53 -11.44 2.34
CA ILE A 529 -16.68 -12.19 1.81
C ILE A 529 -16.30 -12.76 0.43
N ARG A 530 -15.63 -13.91 0.46
CA ARG A 530 -15.19 -14.65 -0.73
C ARG A 530 -15.72 -16.06 -0.73
N GLN A 531 -15.98 -16.59 -1.91
CA GLN A 531 -16.33 -18.00 -2.08
C GLN A 531 -15.10 -18.87 -1.77
N SER A 532 -15.31 -19.93 -0.98
CA SER A 532 -14.29 -20.96 -0.78
C SER A 532 -14.34 -22.00 -1.91
N ILE A 533 -13.23 -22.21 -2.60
CA ILE A 533 -13.10 -23.17 -3.70
C ILE A 533 -12.96 -24.60 -3.14
N ASN A 534 -12.38 -24.74 -1.94
CA ASN A 534 -12.00 -26.04 -1.36
C ASN A 534 -13.17 -26.84 -0.78
N GLU A 535 -14.39 -26.32 -0.74
CA GLU A 535 -15.58 -26.96 -0.17
C GLU A 535 -16.74 -27.05 -1.18
N ALA A 536 -16.44 -27.03 -2.48
CA ALA A 536 -17.45 -27.08 -3.55
C ALA A 536 -18.41 -28.28 -3.47
N ASP A 537 -17.96 -29.40 -2.91
CA ASP A 537 -18.76 -30.61 -2.71
C ASP A 537 -19.81 -30.48 -1.57
N LYS A 538 -19.70 -29.44 -0.73
CA LYS A 538 -20.60 -29.20 0.41
C LYS A 538 -21.60 -28.06 0.18
N GLY A 539 -21.65 -27.50 -1.04
CA GLY A 539 -22.42 -26.30 -1.36
C GLY A 539 -21.61 -25.00 -1.23
N PHE A 540 -22.27 -23.86 -1.48
CA PHE A 540 -21.63 -22.55 -1.41
C PHE A 540 -21.09 -22.28 0.01
N SER A 541 -19.79 -22.02 0.10
CA SER A 541 -19.13 -21.68 1.36
C SER A 541 -18.31 -20.39 1.18
N ILE A 542 -18.11 -19.67 2.28
CA ILE A 542 -17.15 -18.55 2.33
C ILE A 542 -15.85 -19.02 3.00
N ILE A 543 -14.77 -18.30 2.71
CA ILE A 543 -13.44 -18.57 3.26
C ILE A 543 -13.45 -18.56 4.80
N LYS A 544 -12.48 -19.22 5.41
CA LYS A 544 -12.38 -19.34 6.88
C LYS A 544 -11.89 -18.02 7.51
N LYS A 545 -12.23 -17.78 8.79
CA LYS A 545 -11.86 -16.56 9.54
C LYS A 545 -10.34 -16.29 9.54
N ILE A 546 -9.50 -17.32 9.53
CA ILE A 546 -8.04 -17.18 9.44
C ILE A 546 -7.63 -16.61 8.07
N GLU A 547 -8.22 -17.10 7.00
CA GLU A 547 -7.99 -16.59 5.63
C GLU A 547 -8.53 -15.17 5.49
N MET A 548 -9.72 -14.88 6.05
CA MET A 548 -10.28 -13.52 6.09
C MET A 548 -9.31 -12.54 6.76
N LYS A 549 -8.80 -12.89 7.97
CA LYS A 549 -7.81 -12.06 8.68
C LYS A 549 -6.53 -11.86 7.88
N SER A 550 -6.05 -12.87 7.16
CA SER A 550 -4.87 -12.77 6.30
C SER A 550 -5.09 -11.79 5.13
N ILE A 551 -6.27 -11.81 4.51
CA ILE A 551 -6.61 -10.96 3.36
C ILE A 551 -6.82 -9.50 3.80
N VAL A 552 -7.53 -9.30 4.92
CA VAL A 552 -7.93 -7.99 5.41
C VAL A 552 -6.85 -7.35 6.29
N GLY A 553 -5.97 -8.17 6.91
CA GLY A 553 -4.94 -7.75 7.86
C GLY A 553 -5.45 -7.52 9.29
N HIS A 554 -6.76 -7.68 9.53
CA HIS A 554 -7.42 -7.63 10.84
C HIS A 554 -8.70 -8.49 10.83
N SER A 555 -9.38 -8.61 11.96
CA SER A 555 -10.69 -9.25 12.01
C SER A 555 -11.74 -8.42 11.25
N PRO A 556 -12.56 -9.00 10.36
CA PRO A 556 -13.57 -8.26 9.59
C PRO A 556 -14.85 -8.01 10.41
N ASP A 557 -14.70 -7.36 11.56
CA ASP A 557 -15.72 -7.26 12.60
C ASP A 557 -16.97 -6.49 12.14
N PHE A 558 -16.78 -5.44 11.31
CA PHE A 558 -17.91 -4.63 10.81
C PHE A 558 -18.77 -5.41 9.82
N ILE A 559 -18.16 -6.04 8.83
CA ILE A 559 -18.91 -6.77 7.81
C ILE A 559 -19.51 -8.06 8.37
N GLU A 560 -18.83 -8.71 9.35
CA GLU A 560 -19.38 -9.87 10.07
C GLU A 560 -20.63 -9.44 10.88
N ALA A 561 -20.57 -8.34 11.63
CA ALA A 561 -21.72 -7.79 12.31
C ALA A 561 -22.89 -7.46 11.35
N MET A 562 -22.57 -6.93 10.15
CA MET A 562 -23.60 -6.60 9.15
C MET A 562 -24.30 -7.84 8.59
N PHE A 563 -23.58 -8.87 8.14
CA PHE A 563 -24.24 -10.02 7.53
C PHE A 563 -25.01 -10.89 8.55
N MET A 564 -24.65 -10.87 9.83
CA MET A 564 -25.43 -11.57 10.86
C MET A 564 -26.89 -11.11 10.95
N ARG A 565 -27.22 -9.88 10.48
CA ARG A 565 -28.59 -9.40 10.35
C ARG A 565 -29.49 -10.35 9.56
N MET A 566 -28.89 -11.13 8.64
CA MET A 566 -29.64 -12.06 7.78
C MET A 566 -30.32 -13.18 8.54
N ILE A 567 -29.91 -13.48 9.78
CA ILE A 567 -30.54 -14.54 10.61
C ILE A 567 -32.05 -14.33 10.78
N PHE A 568 -32.48 -13.06 10.86
CA PHE A 568 -33.89 -12.75 11.01
C PHE A 568 -34.70 -13.06 9.75
N GLU A 569 -34.10 -13.02 8.58
CA GLU A 569 -34.74 -13.41 7.32
C GLU A 569 -34.67 -14.93 7.12
N ILE A 570 -33.54 -15.55 7.42
CA ILE A 570 -33.35 -17.01 7.32
C ILE A 570 -34.37 -17.76 8.22
N LYS A 571 -34.62 -17.23 9.43
CA LYS A 571 -35.61 -17.84 10.34
C LYS A 571 -37.08 -17.58 9.97
N LYS A 572 -37.36 -16.54 9.15
CA LYS A 572 -38.68 -16.25 8.63
C LYS A 572 -39.07 -17.07 7.39
N THR A 573 -38.06 -17.38 6.54
CA THR A 573 -38.30 -18.02 5.26
C THR A 573 -38.35 -19.54 5.40
N LYS A 574 -39.52 -20.07 5.70
CA LYS A 574 -39.77 -21.53 5.50
C LYS A 574 -40.08 -21.90 4.03
N HIS A 575 -40.22 -20.95 3.10
CA HIS A 575 -40.81 -21.24 1.77
C HIS A 575 -40.32 -20.42 0.54
N VAL A 576 -39.14 -19.81 0.51
CA VAL A 576 -38.67 -19.06 -0.68
C VAL A 576 -37.39 -19.66 -1.27
N LYS A 577 -37.46 -20.19 -2.50
CA LYS A 577 -36.28 -20.67 -3.23
C LYS A 577 -35.35 -19.49 -3.59
N PRO A 578 -34.03 -19.59 -3.35
CA PRO A 578 -33.10 -18.49 -3.63
C PRO A 578 -32.98 -18.20 -5.13
N ARG A 579 -32.97 -16.92 -5.48
CA ARG A 579 -32.75 -16.41 -6.85
C ARG A 579 -31.34 -16.69 -7.39
N PHE A 580 -30.36 -16.93 -6.55
CA PHE A 580 -28.95 -17.13 -6.89
C PHE A 580 -28.63 -18.33 -7.78
N ALA A 581 -29.47 -19.36 -7.82
CA ALA A 581 -29.23 -20.55 -8.63
C ALA A 581 -29.14 -20.27 -10.16
N ARG A 582 -29.37 -19.02 -10.59
CA ARG A 582 -29.32 -18.64 -12.02
C ARG A 582 -28.12 -17.80 -12.44
N ILE A 583 -27.32 -17.25 -11.53
CA ILE A 583 -26.33 -16.22 -11.91
C ILE A 583 -24.88 -16.72 -11.87
N ILE A 584 -24.56 -17.79 -11.15
CA ILE A 584 -23.18 -18.29 -11.05
C ILE A 584 -23.12 -19.76 -11.48
N ARG A 585 -23.32 -20.02 -12.76
CA ARG A 585 -22.70 -21.17 -13.40
C ARG A 585 -21.53 -20.64 -14.24
N PRO A 586 -20.29 -20.88 -13.87
CA PRO A 586 -19.20 -20.72 -14.82
C PRO A 586 -19.46 -21.72 -15.94
N SER A 587 -19.56 -21.24 -17.16
CA SER A 587 -19.54 -22.08 -18.35
C SER A 587 -18.13 -22.66 -18.49
N ILE A 588 -17.87 -23.77 -17.83
CA ILE A 588 -16.67 -24.57 -18.07
C ILE A 588 -16.86 -25.20 -19.44
N HIS A 589 -16.35 -24.56 -20.48
CA HIS A 589 -16.15 -25.18 -21.77
C HIS A 589 -14.90 -26.06 -21.70
N TYR A 590 -15.09 -27.35 -21.36
CA TYR A 590 -14.11 -28.36 -21.73
C TYR A 590 -14.12 -28.45 -23.27
N ARG A 591 -13.09 -27.88 -23.93
CA ARG A 591 -12.71 -28.33 -25.26
C ARG A 591 -11.89 -29.61 -25.09
N ARG A 592 -12.43 -30.68 -25.69
CA ARG A 592 -11.71 -31.93 -25.95
C ARG A 592 -10.58 -31.70 -26.97
#